data_cb15f60726fe5160c2a4ac39e2f93d8d
#
_entry.id   cb15f60726fe5160c2a4ac39e2f93d8d
#
_cell.length_a   1.000
_cell.length_b   1.000
_cell.length_c   1.000
_cell.angle_alpha   90.00
_cell.angle_beta   90.00
_cell.angle_gamma   90.00
#
_symmetry.space_group_name_H-M   'P 1'
#
loop_
_entity.id
_entity.type
_entity.pdbx_description
1 polymer ?
#
loop_
_entity_poly.entity_id
_entity_poly.type
_entity_poly.pdbx_seq_one_letter_code
_entity_poly.pdbx_strand_id
1 'polypeptide(L)'
;RDFRLLLDSLSSATAHPDTARRLILFFATACLVTGDRTVSAVLRLLSLIEPLNPSTYHRLFSHRRWCANRFAKLIANFVIDRFSSSDDIRMVGDETVDGHRGKKVYAKARHRDAVRSSHSHTVYRYGHKWVVLAVLVELPGVGRPLALPLLVALYRDQQTNLAEGRRHKTQAQLMCGLLARLMRWFPERKFVFAADNAYGTHQMCRFAKRHQRQLVLVSKFIADANLYKRPPRRKPGTNGRPRVKGEALLKPCEVVERRRRGKGLNVRWYGGGWRNVEVFTATGHWFKSGKGLVEVRWVMVRDRDGTHRDEYLFSTHISMSPTEIIEMYGGRWNIETTFQELREHL
;
A
#
# COMPACT_ATOMS: atom_id res chain seq x y z
N ARG A 1 8.39 -12.79 -25.39
CA ARG A 1 7.35 -13.83 -25.25
C ARG A 1 6.34 -13.44 -24.18
N ASP A 2 6.75 -13.14 -22.96
CA ASP A 2 5.88 -12.86 -21.82
C ASP A 2 5.03 -11.59 -22.00
N PHE A 3 5.60 -10.52 -22.58
CA PHE A 3 4.87 -9.29 -22.88
C PHE A 3 3.74 -9.53 -23.89
N ARG A 4 3.96 -10.36 -24.90
CA ARG A 4 2.91 -10.74 -25.84
C ARG A 4 1.78 -11.49 -25.17
N LEU A 5 2.10 -12.45 -24.29
CA LEU A 5 1.10 -13.18 -23.51
C LEU A 5 0.26 -12.25 -22.62
N LEU A 6 0.90 -11.23 -22.01
CA LEU A 6 0.16 -10.21 -21.26
C LEU A 6 -0.79 -9.44 -22.17
N LEU A 7 -0.31 -8.94 -23.31
CA LEU A 7 -1.15 -8.19 -24.27
C LEU A 7 -2.32 -9.03 -24.77
N ASP A 8 -2.09 -10.29 -25.11
CA ASP A 8 -3.14 -11.20 -25.58
C ASP A 8 -4.19 -11.45 -24.47
N SER A 9 -3.75 -11.58 -23.20
CA SER A 9 -4.66 -11.72 -22.06
C SER A 9 -5.53 -10.48 -21.83
N LEU A 10 -5.03 -9.29 -22.12
CA LEU A 10 -5.76 -8.02 -21.97
C LEU A 10 -6.99 -7.94 -22.88
N SER A 11 -7.00 -8.70 -23.99
CA SER A 11 -8.18 -8.79 -24.86
C SER A 11 -9.44 -9.21 -24.11
N SER A 12 -9.30 -10.08 -23.11
CA SER A 12 -10.40 -10.57 -22.28
C SER A 12 -11.00 -9.53 -21.33
N ALA A 13 -10.33 -8.37 -21.14
CA ALA A 13 -10.83 -7.29 -20.28
C ALA A 13 -11.95 -6.45 -20.93
N THR A 14 -12.20 -6.63 -22.23
CA THR A 14 -13.21 -5.89 -22.99
C THR A 14 -14.21 -6.83 -23.65
N ALA A 15 -15.43 -6.31 -23.90
CA ALA A 15 -16.48 -7.08 -24.60
C ALA A 15 -16.34 -7.02 -26.14
N HIS A 16 -15.54 -6.08 -26.67
CA HIS A 16 -15.43 -5.85 -28.11
C HIS A 16 -13.98 -6.02 -28.60
N PRO A 17 -13.75 -6.86 -29.62
CA PRO A 17 -12.41 -7.10 -30.17
C PRO A 17 -11.66 -5.84 -30.59
N ASP A 18 -12.36 -4.90 -31.26
CA ASP A 18 -11.77 -3.62 -31.67
C ASP A 18 -11.33 -2.76 -30.48
N THR A 19 -12.07 -2.79 -29.38
CA THR A 19 -11.69 -2.07 -28.17
C THR A 19 -10.45 -2.69 -27.53
N ALA A 20 -10.39 -4.03 -27.52
CA ALA A 20 -9.21 -4.78 -27.06
C ALA A 20 -7.99 -4.44 -27.92
N ARG A 21 -8.10 -4.56 -29.24
CA ARG A 21 -7.00 -4.24 -30.17
C ARG A 21 -6.45 -2.83 -29.93
N ARG A 22 -7.34 -1.84 -29.86
CA ARG A 22 -6.94 -0.43 -29.61
C ARG A 22 -6.27 -0.23 -28.26
N LEU A 23 -6.77 -0.86 -27.21
CA LEU A 23 -6.12 -0.82 -25.89
C LEU A 23 -4.72 -1.44 -25.93
N ILE A 24 -4.59 -2.61 -26.55
CA ILE A 24 -3.31 -3.31 -26.70
C ILE A 24 -2.30 -2.45 -27.46
N LEU A 25 -2.71 -1.92 -28.62
CA LEU A 25 -1.86 -1.04 -29.43
C LEU A 25 -1.46 0.23 -28.65
N PHE A 26 -2.43 0.86 -27.98
CA PHE A 26 -2.17 2.04 -27.19
C PHE A 26 -1.15 1.78 -26.07
N PHE A 27 -1.32 0.71 -25.30
CA PHE A 27 -0.40 0.38 -24.21
C PHE A 27 0.97 -0.06 -24.70
N ALA A 28 1.04 -0.87 -25.75
CA ALA A 28 2.31 -1.25 -26.36
C ALA A 28 3.09 -0.02 -26.86
N THR A 29 2.38 0.90 -27.53
CA THR A 29 2.98 2.15 -28.02
C THR A 29 3.37 3.07 -26.85
N ALA A 30 2.55 3.15 -25.79
CA ALA A 30 2.88 3.95 -24.60
C ALA A 30 4.20 3.50 -23.92
N CYS A 31 4.53 2.21 -23.98
CA CYS A 31 5.82 1.71 -23.48
C CYS A 31 7.02 2.23 -24.32
N LEU A 32 6.80 2.62 -25.57
CA LEU A 32 7.84 3.09 -26.50
C LEU A 32 7.97 4.63 -26.52
N VAL A 33 7.01 5.35 -25.96
CA VAL A 33 7.05 6.82 -25.90
C VAL A 33 8.15 7.26 -24.95
N THR A 34 9.02 8.15 -25.42
CA THR A 34 10.00 8.86 -24.58
C THR A 34 9.41 10.19 -24.10
N GLY A 35 9.56 10.51 -22.81
CA GLY A 35 8.98 11.71 -22.19
C GLY A 35 7.53 11.50 -21.71
N ASP A 36 6.74 12.56 -21.67
CA ASP A 36 5.35 12.54 -21.17
C ASP A 36 4.46 11.60 -22.00
N ARG A 37 3.92 10.57 -21.35
CA ARG A 37 3.04 9.57 -21.99
C ARG A 37 1.58 10.04 -22.07
N THR A 38 1.39 11.23 -22.65
CA THR A 38 0.03 11.73 -22.93
C THR A 38 -0.63 10.93 -24.04
N VAL A 39 -1.97 10.89 -24.06
CA VAL A 39 -2.71 10.24 -25.16
C VAL A 39 -2.24 10.76 -26.52
N SER A 40 -2.04 12.07 -26.66
CA SER A 40 -1.57 12.68 -27.91
C SER A 40 -0.15 12.26 -28.31
N ALA A 41 0.76 12.09 -27.33
CA ALA A 41 2.12 11.62 -27.60
C ALA A 41 2.12 10.17 -28.11
N VAL A 42 1.32 9.31 -27.46
CA VAL A 42 1.13 7.91 -27.89
C VAL A 42 0.54 7.85 -29.30
N LEU A 43 -0.48 8.67 -29.60
CA LEU A 43 -1.10 8.67 -30.91
C LEU A 43 -0.18 9.18 -32.02
N ARG A 44 0.70 10.16 -31.74
CA ARG A 44 1.72 10.59 -32.70
C ARG A 44 2.66 9.46 -33.07
N LEU A 45 3.11 8.67 -32.10
CA LEU A 45 3.98 7.53 -32.39
C LEU A 45 3.21 6.41 -33.11
N LEU A 46 1.98 6.12 -32.68
CA LEU A 46 1.13 5.08 -33.30
C LEU A 46 0.77 5.42 -34.75
N SER A 47 0.59 6.71 -35.09
CA SER A 47 0.30 7.14 -36.45
C SER A 47 1.42 6.86 -37.46
N LEU A 48 2.64 6.60 -36.98
CA LEU A 48 3.75 6.16 -37.85
C LEU A 48 3.65 4.68 -38.25
N ILE A 49 2.82 3.91 -37.55
CA ILE A 49 2.68 2.47 -37.73
C ILE A 49 1.41 2.14 -38.52
N GLU A 50 0.29 2.82 -38.19
CA GLU A 50 -0.98 2.61 -38.90
C GLU A 50 -1.78 3.92 -39.01
N PRO A 51 -2.58 4.09 -40.07
CA PRO A 51 -3.54 5.18 -40.14
C PRO A 51 -4.54 5.10 -38.99
N LEU A 52 -4.72 6.19 -38.28
CA LEU A 52 -5.61 6.21 -37.15
C LEU A 52 -6.48 7.48 -37.08
N ASN A 53 -7.66 7.33 -36.47
CA ASN A 53 -8.50 8.44 -36.11
C ASN A 53 -8.29 8.78 -34.62
N PRO A 54 -7.67 9.92 -34.28
CA PRO A 54 -7.39 10.31 -32.87
C PRO A 54 -8.64 10.32 -32.01
N SER A 55 -9.79 10.77 -32.53
CA SER A 55 -11.07 10.82 -31.80
C SER A 55 -11.50 9.45 -31.29
N THR A 56 -11.22 8.39 -32.03
CA THR A 56 -11.56 7.01 -31.63
C THR A 56 -10.79 6.59 -30.38
N TYR A 57 -9.53 6.96 -30.29
CA TYR A 57 -8.69 6.67 -29.10
C TYR A 57 -9.06 7.56 -27.92
N HIS A 58 -9.35 8.84 -28.10
CA HIS A 58 -9.88 9.67 -27.02
C HIS A 58 -11.21 9.13 -26.47
N ARG A 59 -12.09 8.64 -27.35
CA ARG A 59 -13.35 7.98 -26.97
C ARG A 59 -13.13 6.64 -26.26
N LEU A 60 -11.99 5.97 -26.46
CA LEU A 60 -11.64 4.75 -25.72
C LEU A 60 -11.64 4.98 -24.21
N PHE A 61 -11.11 6.12 -23.75
CA PHE A 61 -11.03 6.46 -22.33
C PHE A 61 -12.25 7.22 -21.80
N SER A 62 -13.00 7.90 -22.65
CA SER A 62 -14.12 8.75 -22.23
C SER A 62 -15.51 8.12 -22.40
N HIS A 63 -15.70 7.25 -23.39
CA HIS A 63 -17.03 6.73 -23.75
C HIS A 63 -17.12 5.20 -23.82
N ARG A 64 -16.00 4.50 -24.13
CA ARG A 64 -16.04 3.05 -24.25
C ARG A 64 -16.10 2.37 -22.87
N ARG A 65 -16.94 1.36 -22.76
CA ARG A 65 -17.08 0.59 -21.53
C ARG A 65 -16.08 -0.56 -21.51
N TRP A 66 -15.12 -0.47 -20.62
CA TRP A 66 -14.20 -1.55 -20.26
C TRP A 66 -14.02 -1.59 -18.74
N CYS A 67 -13.66 -2.74 -18.22
CA CYS A 67 -13.60 -2.93 -16.78
C CYS A 67 -12.17 -2.78 -16.27
N ALA A 68 -11.85 -1.63 -15.68
CA ALA A 68 -10.54 -1.37 -15.07
C ALA A 68 -10.13 -2.45 -14.05
N ASN A 69 -11.10 -3.05 -13.33
CA ASN A 69 -10.81 -4.11 -12.38
C ASN A 69 -10.42 -5.44 -13.04
N ARG A 70 -11.02 -5.78 -14.21
CA ARG A 70 -10.60 -6.95 -14.98
C ARG A 70 -9.18 -6.75 -15.50
N PHE A 71 -8.90 -5.57 -16.03
CA PHE A 71 -7.57 -5.19 -16.49
C PHE A 71 -6.54 -5.28 -15.37
N ALA A 72 -6.81 -4.68 -14.22
CA ALA A 72 -5.94 -4.75 -13.06
C ALA A 72 -5.74 -6.20 -12.56
N LYS A 73 -6.76 -7.06 -12.62
CA LYS A 73 -6.63 -8.48 -12.25
C LYS A 73 -5.68 -9.23 -13.19
N LEU A 74 -5.75 -8.98 -14.50
CA LEU A 74 -4.86 -9.60 -15.48
C LEU A 74 -3.40 -9.18 -15.26
N ILE A 75 -3.16 -7.88 -15.02
CA ILE A 75 -1.83 -7.40 -14.65
C ILE A 75 -1.37 -8.02 -13.32
N ALA A 76 -2.23 -8.08 -12.31
CA ALA A 76 -1.88 -8.68 -11.03
C ALA A 76 -1.54 -10.17 -11.15
N ASN A 77 -2.30 -10.93 -11.93
CA ASN A 77 -1.99 -12.34 -12.24
C ASN A 77 -0.60 -12.44 -12.87
N PHE A 78 -0.36 -11.68 -13.95
CA PHE A 78 0.93 -11.71 -14.65
C PHE A 78 2.11 -11.36 -13.74
N VAL A 79 1.98 -10.29 -12.94
CA VAL A 79 3.07 -9.84 -12.06
C VAL A 79 3.31 -10.82 -10.92
N ILE A 80 2.25 -11.30 -10.27
CA ILE A 80 2.37 -12.23 -9.14
C ILE A 80 2.91 -13.58 -9.59
N ASP A 81 2.38 -14.14 -10.68
CA ASP A 81 2.81 -15.45 -11.18
C ASP A 81 4.26 -15.42 -11.71
N ARG A 82 4.70 -14.28 -12.26
CA ARG A 82 6.02 -14.16 -12.86
C ARG A 82 7.11 -13.75 -11.89
N PHE A 83 6.81 -12.87 -10.94
CA PHE A 83 7.83 -12.21 -10.10
C PHE A 83 7.70 -12.52 -8.61
N SER A 84 6.66 -13.23 -8.18
CA SER A 84 6.49 -13.62 -6.78
C SER A 84 6.76 -15.13 -6.62
N SER A 85 8.00 -15.46 -6.31
CA SER A 85 8.43 -16.86 -6.10
C SER A 85 8.11 -17.38 -4.69
N SER A 86 7.78 -16.51 -3.74
CA SER A 86 7.49 -16.88 -2.36
C SER A 86 5.99 -17.12 -2.12
N ASP A 87 5.65 -17.96 -1.13
CA ASP A 87 4.28 -18.19 -0.68
C ASP A 87 3.62 -16.91 -0.15
N ASP A 88 4.42 -16.03 0.48
CA ASP A 88 3.97 -14.76 1.02
C ASP A 88 4.27 -13.61 0.05
N ILE A 89 3.21 -12.98 -0.46
CA ILE A 89 3.33 -11.84 -1.39
C ILE A 89 3.54 -10.56 -0.58
N ARG A 90 4.68 -9.91 -0.79
CA ARG A 90 5.03 -8.64 -0.13
C ARG A 90 4.35 -7.48 -0.84
N MET A 91 3.51 -6.76 -0.10
CA MET A 91 2.74 -5.63 -0.59
C MET A 91 3.10 -4.36 0.16
N VAL A 92 3.09 -3.23 -0.54
CA VAL A 92 3.26 -1.91 0.06
C VAL A 92 2.14 -0.98 -0.39
N GLY A 93 1.81 -0.01 0.45
CA GLY A 93 0.78 0.94 0.13
C GLY A 93 1.09 2.33 0.65
N ASP A 94 0.73 3.31 -0.17
CA ASP A 94 0.89 4.71 0.17
C ASP A 94 -0.06 5.58 -0.67
N GLU A 95 -0.03 6.89 -0.47
CA GLU A 95 -0.80 7.85 -1.24
C GLU A 95 0.09 8.81 -2.01
N THR A 96 -0.36 9.21 -3.19
CA THR A 96 0.29 10.26 -3.97
C THR A 96 -0.73 11.29 -4.44
N VAL A 97 -0.26 12.54 -4.60
CA VAL A 97 -1.09 13.64 -5.11
C VAL A 97 -0.60 14.01 -6.50
N ASP A 98 -1.49 13.93 -7.46
CA ASP A 98 -1.28 14.39 -8.83
C ASP A 98 -2.00 15.71 -9.07
N GLY A 99 -1.26 16.74 -9.52
CA GLY A 99 -1.75 18.09 -9.63
C GLY A 99 -2.50 18.35 -10.94
N HIS A 100 -3.67 18.97 -10.84
CA HIS A 100 -4.49 19.35 -11.99
C HIS A 100 -4.88 20.84 -11.97
N ARG A 101 -4.65 21.54 -13.09
CA ARG A 101 -4.99 22.96 -13.26
C ARG A 101 -6.42 23.19 -13.77
N GLY A 102 -6.99 22.24 -14.50
CA GLY A 102 -8.31 22.37 -15.09
C GLY A 102 -9.42 22.68 -14.08
N LYS A 103 -10.34 23.59 -14.42
CA LYS A 103 -11.46 23.99 -13.53
C LYS A 103 -12.52 22.89 -13.38
N LYS A 104 -12.77 22.09 -14.42
CA LYS A 104 -13.83 21.08 -14.51
C LYS A 104 -13.31 19.64 -14.32
N VAL A 105 -12.17 19.45 -13.60
CA VAL A 105 -11.61 18.13 -13.35
C VAL A 105 -12.44 17.46 -12.27
N TYR A 106 -13.02 16.28 -12.58
CA TYR A 106 -13.84 15.50 -11.66
C TYR A 106 -13.07 15.15 -10.37
N ALA A 107 -13.72 15.31 -9.22
CA ALA A 107 -13.15 15.01 -7.89
C ALA A 107 -11.81 15.68 -7.59
N LYS A 108 -11.46 16.77 -8.29
CA LYS A 108 -10.32 17.60 -7.94
C LYS A 108 -10.57 18.29 -6.61
N ALA A 109 -9.67 18.13 -5.66
CA ALA A 109 -9.75 18.75 -4.34
C ALA A 109 -8.41 19.35 -3.91
N ARG A 110 -8.42 20.10 -2.81
CA ARG A 110 -7.24 20.67 -2.18
C ARG A 110 -6.62 19.60 -1.25
N HIS A 111 -5.41 19.18 -1.54
CA HIS A 111 -4.68 18.20 -0.73
C HIS A 111 -3.39 18.79 -0.20
N ARG A 112 -2.99 18.38 1.03
CA ARG A 112 -1.67 18.70 1.55
C ARG A 112 -0.63 17.98 0.69
N ASP A 113 0.34 18.73 0.19
CA ASP A 113 1.51 18.20 -0.50
C ASP A 113 2.57 17.82 0.54
N ALA A 114 2.71 16.52 0.82
CA ALA A 114 3.64 16.04 1.83
C ALA A 114 5.11 16.25 1.44
N VAL A 115 5.41 16.26 0.13
CA VAL A 115 6.78 16.42 -0.39
C VAL A 115 7.28 17.87 -0.23
N ARG A 116 6.37 18.84 -0.42
CA ARG A 116 6.71 20.28 -0.36
C ARG A 116 6.42 20.91 1.00
N SER A 117 5.73 20.21 1.90
CA SER A 117 5.41 20.69 3.23
C SER A 117 6.56 20.39 4.19
N SER A 118 6.88 21.37 5.05
CA SER A 118 7.80 21.22 6.20
C SER A 118 7.02 21.28 7.52
N HIS A 119 7.73 21.16 8.65
CA HIS A 119 7.14 21.38 9.98
C HIS A 119 6.59 22.79 10.17
N SER A 120 7.26 23.80 9.57
CA SER A 120 6.91 25.22 9.70
C SER A 120 5.98 25.73 8.59
N HIS A 121 5.88 25.02 7.45
CA HIS A 121 5.12 25.49 6.29
C HIS A 121 4.34 24.37 5.62
N THR A 122 3.02 24.51 5.55
CA THR A 122 2.15 23.55 4.89
C THR A 122 1.80 24.01 3.48
N VAL A 123 2.24 23.25 2.49
CA VAL A 123 1.91 23.48 1.08
C VAL A 123 0.70 22.64 0.69
N TYR A 124 -0.19 23.25 -0.06
CA TYR A 124 -1.36 22.55 -0.63
C TYR A 124 -1.28 22.53 -2.15
N ARG A 125 -1.78 21.43 -2.72
CA ARG A 125 -1.89 21.23 -4.16
C ARG A 125 -3.33 20.87 -4.53
N TYR A 126 -3.83 21.47 -5.60
CA TYR A 126 -5.12 21.08 -6.18
C TYR A 126 -4.92 19.95 -7.18
N GLY A 127 -5.65 18.86 -7.00
CA GLY A 127 -5.51 17.70 -7.87
C GLY A 127 -6.25 16.49 -7.38
N HIS A 128 -5.80 15.32 -7.81
CA HIS A 128 -6.28 14.03 -7.35
C HIS A 128 -5.34 13.46 -6.29
N LYS A 129 -5.90 12.87 -5.25
CA LYS A 129 -5.16 12.04 -4.30
C LYS A 129 -5.48 10.58 -4.60
N TRP A 130 -4.44 9.81 -4.90
CA TRP A 130 -4.55 8.39 -5.19
C TRP A 130 -4.04 7.56 -4.02
N VAL A 131 -4.82 6.57 -3.60
CA VAL A 131 -4.39 5.50 -2.69
C VAL A 131 -3.92 4.35 -3.55
N VAL A 132 -2.67 3.95 -3.41
CA VAL A 132 -2.00 2.97 -4.27
C VAL A 132 -1.60 1.75 -3.47
N LEU A 133 -1.93 0.56 -3.98
CA LEU A 133 -1.47 -0.73 -3.50
C LEU A 133 -0.54 -1.33 -4.53
N ALA A 134 0.71 -1.59 -4.14
CA ALA A 134 1.76 -2.11 -5.00
C ALA A 134 2.34 -3.42 -4.45
N VAL A 135 2.84 -4.27 -5.32
CA VAL A 135 3.59 -5.47 -4.96
C VAL A 135 5.09 -5.17 -5.02
N LEU A 136 5.83 -5.66 -4.03
CA LEU A 136 7.30 -5.64 -4.05
C LEU A 136 7.80 -6.84 -4.84
N VAL A 137 8.55 -6.57 -5.91
CA VAL A 137 9.18 -7.58 -6.74
C VAL A 137 10.69 -7.39 -6.78
N GLU A 138 11.42 -8.50 -6.81
CA GLU A 138 12.87 -8.49 -7.01
C GLU A 138 13.14 -8.92 -8.45
N LEU A 139 13.75 -8.02 -9.22
CA LEU A 139 14.11 -8.30 -10.62
C LEU A 139 15.60 -8.62 -10.69
N PRO A 140 16.00 -9.64 -11.48
CA PRO A 140 17.41 -9.93 -11.72
C PRO A 140 18.13 -8.70 -12.27
N GLY A 141 19.30 -8.40 -11.74
CA GLY A 141 20.13 -7.26 -12.16
C GLY A 141 19.69 -5.91 -11.56
N VAL A 142 18.59 -5.85 -10.81
CA VAL A 142 18.18 -4.65 -10.07
C VAL A 142 18.53 -4.82 -8.61
N GLY A 143 19.44 -4.01 -8.09
CA GLY A 143 19.99 -4.15 -6.73
C GLY A 143 19.01 -3.87 -5.59
N ARG A 144 17.76 -3.55 -5.88
CA ARG A 144 16.70 -3.25 -4.90
C ARG A 144 15.34 -3.79 -5.37
N PRO A 145 14.41 -4.08 -4.45
CA PRO A 145 13.04 -4.38 -4.83
C PRO A 145 12.37 -3.20 -5.54
N LEU A 146 11.48 -3.50 -6.48
CA LEU A 146 10.62 -2.51 -7.14
C LEU A 146 9.20 -2.62 -6.59
N ALA A 147 8.54 -1.50 -6.37
CA ALA A 147 7.12 -1.47 -6.01
C ALA A 147 6.27 -1.28 -7.27
N LEU A 148 5.66 -2.35 -7.78
CA LEU A 148 4.80 -2.30 -8.96
C LEU A 148 3.35 -2.06 -8.56
N PRO A 149 2.72 -0.92 -8.93
CA PRO A 149 1.32 -0.63 -8.63
C PRO A 149 0.38 -1.66 -9.27
N LEU A 150 -0.49 -2.27 -8.48
CA LEU A 150 -1.51 -3.23 -8.97
C LEU A 150 -2.91 -2.66 -8.89
N LEU A 151 -3.21 -1.92 -7.84
CA LEU A 151 -4.54 -1.36 -7.60
C LEU A 151 -4.43 0.07 -7.11
N VAL A 152 -5.33 0.90 -7.61
CA VAL A 152 -5.44 2.30 -7.21
C VAL A 152 -6.88 2.67 -6.86
N ALA A 153 -7.06 3.61 -5.95
CA ALA A 153 -8.36 4.19 -5.64
C ALA A 153 -8.26 5.70 -5.52
N LEU A 154 -9.16 6.41 -6.21
CA LEU A 154 -9.27 7.86 -6.10
C LEU A 154 -9.87 8.21 -4.73
N TYR A 155 -9.11 8.93 -3.92
CA TYR A 155 -9.63 9.52 -2.70
C TYR A 155 -10.42 10.78 -3.04
N ARG A 156 -11.65 10.86 -2.53
CA ARG A 156 -12.50 12.04 -2.60
C ARG A 156 -12.68 12.59 -1.20
N ASP A 157 -12.55 13.89 -1.07
CA ASP A 157 -12.77 14.54 0.22
C ASP A 157 -14.21 14.39 0.72
N GLN A 158 -14.43 14.76 1.96
CA GLN A 158 -15.73 14.61 2.60
C GLN A 158 -16.79 15.52 1.96
N GLN A 159 -16.41 16.73 1.54
CA GLN A 159 -17.33 17.70 0.95
C GLN A 159 -17.83 17.21 -0.43
N THR A 160 -16.90 16.75 -1.28
CA THR A 160 -17.23 16.16 -2.58
C THR A 160 -18.16 14.95 -2.44
N ASN A 161 -17.89 14.06 -1.47
CA ASN A 161 -18.76 12.91 -1.25
C ASN A 161 -20.15 13.32 -0.74
N LEU A 162 -20.22 14.29 0.15
CA LEU A 162 -21.48 14.81 0.68
C LEU A 162 -22.34 15.46 -0.43
N ALA A 163 -21.74 16.28 -1.28
CA ALA A 163 -22.40 16.92 -2.41
C ALA A 163 -22.98 15.91 -3.41
N GLU A 164 -22.34 14.73 -3.55
CA GLU A 164 -22.83 13.65 -4.43
C GLU A 164 -23.73 12.64 -3.70
N GLY A 165 -24.12 12.87 -2.44
CA GLY A 165 -24.90 11.93 -1.64
C GLY A 165 -24.19 10.59 -1.36
N ARG A 166 -22.85 10.56 -1.40
CA ARG A 166 -22.04 9.34 -1.25
C ARG A 166 -21.44 9.26 0.14
N ARG A 167 -21.36 8.04 0.66
CA ARG A 167 -20.66 7.78 1.92
C ARG A 167 -19.16 8.07 1.77
N HIS A 168 -18.64 8.93 2.63
CA HIS A 168 -17.20 9.20 2.70
C HIS A 168 -16.40 7.98 3.12
N LYS A 169 -15.26 7.77 2.49
CA LYS A 169 -14.26 6.74 2.84
C LYS A 169 -12.90 7.40 3.07
N THR A 170 -12.31 7.10 4.23
CA THR A 170 -10.93 7.51 4.53
C THR A 170 -9.93 6.73 3.67
N GLN A 171 -8.67 7.21 3.56
CA GLN A 171 -7.62 6.51 2.84
C GLN A 171 -7.43 5.08 3.36
N ALA A 172 -7.42 4.89 4.68
CA ALA A 172 -7.34 3.56 5.30
C ALA A 172 -8.51 2.64 4.91
N GLN A 173 -9.73 3.18 4.79
CA GLN A 173 -10.89 2.41 4.31
C GLN A 173 -10.80 2.05 2.82
N LEU A 174 -10.25 2.95 2.00
CA LEU A 174 -9.97 2.66 0.59
C LEU A 174 -8.91 1.57 0.48
N MET A 175 -7.81 1.66 1.23
CA MET A 175 -6.77 0.64 1.28
C MET A 175 -7.32 -0.73 1.71
N CYS A 176 -8.17 -0.79 2.75
CA CYS A 176 -8.89 -2.02 3.11
C CYS A 176 -9.69 -2.59 1.94
N GLY A 177 -10.32 -1.73 1.14
CA GLY A 177 -11.08 -2.14 -0.06
C GLY A 177 -10.18 -2.72 -1.16
N LEU A 178 -9.00 -2.13 -1.39
CA LEU A 178 -8.01 -2.63 -2.34
C LEU A 178 -7.45 -3.99 -1.90
N LEU A 179 -7.05 -4.12 -0.63
CA LEU A 179 -6.57 -5.37 -0.05
C LEU A 179 -7.63 -6.48 -0.10
N ALA A 180 -8.89 -6.17 0.28
CA ALA A 180 -9.99 -7.13 0.21
C ALA A 180 -10.25 -7.62 -1.22
N ARG A 181 -10.09 -6.75 -2.22
CA ARG A 181 -10.20 -7.11 -3.63
C ARG A 181 -9.08 -8.04 -4.06
N LEU A 182 -7.85 -7.73 -3.71
CA LEU A 182 -6.69 -8.54 -4.02
C LEU A 182 -6.80 -9.93 -3.39
N MET A 183 -7.13 -10.02 -2.10
CA MET A 183 -7.35 -11.30 -1.40
C MET A 183 -8.45 -12.16 -2.05
N ARG A 184 -9.51 -11.53 -2.57
CA ARG A 184 -10.57 -12.24 -3.31
C ARG A 184 -10.08 -12.77 -4.66
N TRP A 185 -9.14 -12.10 -5.30
CA TRP A 185 -8.56 -12.56 -6.57
C TRP A 185 -7.60 -13.73 -6.37
N PHE A 186 -6.95 -13.79 -5.21
CA PHE A 186 -5.94 -14.79 -4.86
C PHE A 186 -6.25 -15.42 -3.50
N PRO A 187 -7.32 -16.26 -3.41
CA PRO A 187 -7.80 -16.79 -2.13
C PRO A 187 -6.79 -17.68 -1.42
N GLU A 188 -5.90 -18.38 -2.17
CA GLU A 188 -4.89 -19.30 -1.64
C GLU A 188 -3.56 -18.62 -1.28
N ARG A 189 -3.40 -17.32 -1.59
CA ARG A 189 -2.14 -16.61 -1.35
C ARG A 189 -2.21 -15.83 -0.04
N LYS A 190 -1.05 -15.70 0.61
CA LYS A 190 -0.86 -14.83 1.77
C LYS A 190 -0.22 -13.51 1.36
N PHE A 191 -0.57 -12.47 2.07
CA PHE A 191 -0.08 -11.11 1.82
C PHE A 191 0.52 -10.53 3.09
N VAL A 192 1.75 -10.04 2.98
CA VAL A 192 2.39 -9.21 4.01
C VAL A 192 2.37 -7.78 3.52
N PHE A 193 1.56 -6.95 4.15
CA PHE A 193 1.33 -5.56 3.75
C PHE A 193 2.05 -4.60 4.67
N ALA A 194 2.95 -3.77 4.13
CA ALA A 194 3.61 -2.70 4.85
C ALA A 194 3.13 -1.33 4.37
N ALA A 195 2.88 -0.44 5.31
CA ALA A 195 2.46 0.93 5.04
C ALA A 195 2.93 1.88 6.15
N ASP A 196 2.83 3.19 5.90
CA ASP A 196 3.25 4.22 6.84
C ASP A 196 2.31 4.35 8.05
N ASN A 197 2.56 5.36 8.89
CA ASN A 197 1.78 5.62 10.10
C ASN A 197 0.30 5.94 9.81
N ALA A 198 -0.04 6.48 8.64
CA ALA A 198 -1.43 6.76 8.27
C ALA A 198 -2.27 5.48 8.20
N TYR A 199 -1.63 4.37 7.90
CA TYR A 199 -2.22 3.03 7.85
C TYR A 199 -1.93 2.19 9.10
N GLY A 200 -1.01 2.61 9.99
CA GLY A 200 -0.70 1.99 11.28
C GLY A 200 -1.82 2.14 12.31
N THR A 201 -3.07 2.11 11.90
CA THR A 201 -4.23 2.39 12.72
C THR A 201 -4.84 1.13 13.32
N HIS A 202 -5.47 1.26 14.49
CA HIS A 202 -6.21 0.16 15.10
C HIS A 202 -7.32 -0.41 14.19
N GLN A 203 -7.86 0.42 13.29
CA GLN A 203 -8.84 -0.01 12.27
C GLN A 203 -8.21 -1.00 11.27
N MET A 204 -7.02 -0.68 10.75
CA MET A 204 -6.27 -1.55 9.86
C MET A 204 -5.85 -2.85 10.55
N CYS A 205 -5.40 -2.77 11.81
CA CYS A 205 -5.08 -3.95 12.61
C CYS A 205 -6.29 -4.88 12.77
N ARG A 206 -7.47 -4.33 13.05
CA ARG A 206 -8.72 -5.13 13.13
C ARG A 206 -9.11 -5.74 11.79
N PHE A 207 -8.88 -5.02 10.70
CA PHE A 207 -9.09 -5.56 9.36
C PHE A 207 -8.14 -6.73 9.10
N ALA A 208 -6.83 -6.57 9.35
CA ALA A 208 -5.84 -7.64 9.23
C ALA A 208 -6.19 -8.84 10.13
N LYS A 209 -6.60 -8.62 11.38
CA LYS A 209 -7.03 -9.70 12.29
C LYS A 209 -8.21 -10.49 11.74
N ARG A 210 -9.20 -9.83 11.12
CA ARG A 210 -10.34 -10.53 10.50
C ARG A 210 -9.91 -11.39 9.31
N HIS A 211 -8.84 -11.00 8.63
CA HIS A 211 -8.27 -11.69 7.48
C HIS A 211 -6.93 -12.38 7.79
N GLN A 212 -6.67 -12.73 9.06
CA GLN A 212 -5.36 -13.22 9.53
C GLN A 212 -4.83 -14.47 8.84
N ARG A 213 -5.68 -15.22 8.13
CA ARG A 213 -5.26 -16.35 7.32
C ARG A 213 -4.55 -15.94 6.04
N GLN A 214 -4.86 -14.73 5.54
CA GLN A 214 -4.35 -14.22 4.27
C GLN A 214 -3.59 -12.90 4.39
N LEU A 215 -3.72 -12.15 5.49
CA LEU A 215 -3.18 -10.81 5.61
C LEU A 215 -2.42 -10.60 6.91
N VAL A 216 -1.17 -10.18 6.77
CA VAL A 216 -0.33 -9.64 7.84
C VAL A 216 -0.12 -8.15 7.59
N LEU A 217 -0.31 -7.32 8.62
CA LEU A 217 -0.02 -5.89 8.58
C LEU A 217 1.28 -5.61 9.32
N VAL A 218 2.18 -4.89 8.66
CA VAL A 218 3.39 -4.29 9.24
C VAL A 218 3.32 -2.78 9.08
N SER A 219 3.54 -2.01 10.15
CA SER A 219 3.51 -0.56 10.08
C SER A 219 4.23 0.09 11.26
N LYS A 220 4.29 1.43 11.27
CA LYS A 220 4.75 2.19 12.45
C LYS A 220 3.82 1.97 13.63
N PHE A 221 4.43 1.94 14.81
CA PHE A 221 3.72 1.78 16.07
C PHE A 221 3.86 3.02 16.94
N ILE A 222 3.00 3.14 17.94
CA ILE A 222 3.01 4.23 18.88
C ILE A 222 3.86 3.80 20.09
N ALA A 223 4.87 4.60 20.43
CA ALA A 223 5.77 4.31 21.56
C ALA A 223 5.04 4.17 22.91
N ASP A 224 3.96 4.92 23.09
CA ASP A 224 3.12 4.94 24.28
C ASP A 224 1.82 4.11 24.15
N ALA A 225 1.80 3.12 23.23
CA ALA A 225 0.63 2.28 23.00
C ALA A 225 0.16 1.56 24.26
N ASN A 226 -1.15 1.61 24.51
CA ASN A 226 -1.77 0.89 25.63
C ASN A 226 -1.90 -0.60 25.32
N LEU A 227 -1.02 -1.40 25.88
CA LEU A 227 -0.95 -2.84 25.72
C LEU A 227 -1.49 -3.57 26.95
N TYR A 228 -2.13 -4.69 26.72
CA TYR A 228 -2.73 -5.51 27.78
C TYR A 228 -2.45 -7.00 27.53
N LYS A 229 -2.51 -7.78 28.61
CA LYS A 229 -2.65 -9.24 28.51
C LYS A 229 -4.04 -9.58 27.96
N ARG A 230 -4.20 -10.81 27.46
CA ARG A 230 -5.52 -11.33 27.08
C ARG A 230 -6.42 -11.36 28.32
N PRO A 231 -7.72 -10.98 28.20
CA PRO A 231 -8.64 -11.10 29.33
C PRO A 231 -8.76 -12.56 29.76
N PRO A 232 -8.89 -12.83 31.05
CA PRO A 232 -9.10 -14.20 31.54
C PRO A 232 -10.43 -14.76 31.01
N ARG A 233 -10.47 -16.06 30.85
CA ARG A 233 -11.72 -16.74 30.47
C ARG A 233 -12.75 -16.52 31.57
N ARG A 234 -13.97 -16.20 31.16
CA ARG A 234 -15.09 -16.04 32.09
C ARG A 234 -15.39 -17.39 32.80
N LYS A 235 -15.47 -17.38 34.10
CA LYS A 235 -15.91 -18.55 34.89
C LYS A 235 -17.43 -18.72 34.72
N PRO A 236 -17.96 -19.94 34.58
CA PRO A 236 -19.39 -20.19 34.63
C PRO A 236 -20.01 -19.60 35.89
N GLY A 237 -21.24 -19.10 35.84
CA GLY A 237 -21.94 -18.53 36.98
C GLY A 237 -21.52 -17.12 37.40
N THR A 238 -20.57 -16.46 36.70
CA THR A 238 -20.21 -15.06 37.05
C THR A 238 -21.23 -14.10 36.43
N ASN A 239 -21.79 -13.20 37.26
CA ASN A 239 -22.66 -12.12 36.79
C ASN A 239 -21.87 -10.92 36.30
N GLY A 240 -22.50 -10.07 35.50
CA GLY A 240 -21.94 -8.83 34.97
C GLY A 240 -21.28 -8.94 33.60
N ARG A 241 -20.81 -7.80 33.06
CA ARG A 241 -20.18 -7.70 31.72
C ARG A 241 -18.81 -8.37 31.72
N PRO A 242 -18.51 -9.25 30.75
CA PRO A 242 -17.17 -9.85 30.61
C PRO A 242 -16.07 -8.78 30.53
N ARG A 243 -14.91 -9.03 31.12
CA ARG A 243 -13.74 -8.16 31.00
C ARG A 243 -13.30 -8.09 29.52
N VAL A 244 -13.14 -6.86 29.03
CA VAL A 244 -12.73 -6.61 27.64
C VAL A 244 -11.21 -6.70 27.47
N LYS A 245 -10.44 -6.52 28.56
CA LYS A 245 -8.98 -6.52 28.58
C LYS A 245 -8.46 -7.16 29.87
N GLY A 246 -7.26 -7.75 29.81
CA GLY A 246 -6.54 -8.29 30.95
C GLY A 246 -5.78 -7.21 31.71
N GLU A 247 -4.70 -7.60 32.38
CA GLU A 247 -3.77 -6.69 33.07
C GLU A 247 -3.06 -5.79 32.07
N ALA A 248 -2.78 -4.56 32.49
CA ALA A 248 -1.97 -3.63 31.72
C ALA A 248 -0.53 -4.14 31.61
N LEU A 249 0.04 -4.07 30.42
CA LEU A 249 1.46 -4.28 30.18
C LEU A 249 2.16 -2.93 30.15
N LEU A 250 3.48 -2.94 30.36
CA LEU A 250 4.30 -1.77 30.15
C LEU A 250 4.17 -1.29 28.70
N LYS A 251 4.17 0.02 28.53
CA LYS A 251 4.22 0.64 27.19
C LYS A 251 5.55 0.31 26.49
N PRO A 252 5.59 0.27 25.16
CA PRO A 252 6.85 0.01 24.44
C PRO A 252 8.01 0.89 24.88
N CYS A 253 7.82 2.20 25.06
CA CYS A 253 8.84 3.12 25.56
C CYS A 253 9.34 2.75 26.96
N GLU A 254 8.45 2.42 27.89
CA GLU A 254 8.80 2.01 29.26
C GLU A 254 9.61 0.70 29.28
N VAL A 255 9.31 -0.24 28.37
CA VAL A 255 10.09 -1.48 28.22
C VAL A 255 11.52 -1.17 27.75
N VAL A 256 11.69 -0.27 26.78
CA VAL A 256 13.00 0.16 26.27
C VAL A 256 13.82 0.81 27.37
N GLU A 257 13.24 1.74 28.13
CA GLU A 257 13.90 2.43 29.23
C GLU A 257 14.38 1.45 30.34
N ARG A 258 13.53 0.50 30.73
CA ARG A 258 13.87 -0.47 31.78
C ARG A 258 14.92 -1.49 31.37
N ARG A 259 14.94 -1.92 30.10
CA ARG A 259 15.86 -2.97 29.64
C ARG A 259 17.27 -2.49 29.36
N ARG A 260 17.54 -1.21 29.25
CA ARG A 260 18.82 -0.54 28.99
C ARG A 260 19.60 -1.06 27.77
N ARG A 261 19.54 -2.36 27.45
CA ARG A 261 20.18 -2.98 26.27
C ARG A 261 19.22 -3.88 25.54
N GLY A 262 19.18 -3.71 24.21
CA GLY A 262 18.43 -4.56 23.28
C GLY A 262 19.33 -5.64 22.68
N LYS A 263 18.75 -6.46 21.82
CA LYS A 263 19.47 -7.46 21.03
C LYS A 263 20.10 -6.78 19.79
N GLY A 264 21.39 -6.98 19.56
CA GLY A 264 22.06 -6.57 18.32
C GLY A 264 21.64 -7.46 17.17
N LEU A 265 21.26 -6.83 16.05
CA LEU A 265 20.92 -7.50 14.79
C LEU A 265 21.58 -6.78 13.63
N ASN A 266 21.92 -7.54 12.57
CA ASN A 266 22.28 -6.98 11.28
C ASN A 266 21.10 -7.17 10.33
N VAL A 267 20.55 -6.07 9.80
CA VAL A 267 19.31 -6.06 9.01
C VAL A 267 19.45 -5.21 7.76
N ARG A 268 18.71 -5.53 6.71
CA ARG A 268 18.53 -4.63 5.58
C ARG A 268 17.52 -3.56 5.97
N TRP A 269 17.97 -2.31 6.00
CA TRP A 269 17.11 -1.19 6.39
C TRP A 269 17.33 -0.02 5.45
N TYR A 270 16.31 0.71 5.13
CA TYR A 270 16.28 1.83 4.18
C TYR A 270 17.39 1.85 3.11
N GLY A 271 17.00 1.95 1.85
CA GLY A 271 17.94 1.96 0.72
C GLY A 271 18.61 0.62 0.41
N GLY A 272 18.23 -0.47 1.10
CA GLY A 272 18.73 -1.83 0.84
C GLY A 272 20.09 -2.16 1.43
N GLY A 273 20.75 -1.21 2.14
CA GLY A 273 22.02 -1.43 2.84
C GLY A 273 21.86 -2.24 4.13
N TRP A 274 22.90 -3.01 4.48
CA TRP A 274 23.01 -3.68 5.77
C TRP A 274 23.36 -2.69 6.89
N ARG A 275 22.68 -2.80 8.04
CA ARG A 275 22.91 -1.96 9.22
C ARG A 275 22.91 -2.77 10.49
N ASN A 276 23.82 -2.42 11.40
CA ASN A 276 23.84 -2.93 12.76
C ASN A 276 22.89 -2.12 13.63
N VAL A 277 21.83 -2.78 14.09
CA VAL A 277 20.80 -2.13 14.91
C VAL A 277 20.68 -2.79 16.26
N GLU A 278 20.21 -2.04 17.23
CA GLU A 278 19.76 -2.54 18.52
C GLU A 278 18.23 -2.64 18.52
N VAL A 279 17.71 -3.80 18.96
CA VAL A 279 16.28 -4.11 18.84
C VAL A 279 15.69 -4.51 20.18
N PHE A 280 14.55 -3.93 20.50
CA PHE A 280 13.67 -4.32 21.61
C PHE A 280 12.35 -4.82 21.03
N THR A 281 11.83 -5.89 21.59
CA THR A 281 10.56 -6.46 21.12
C THR A 281 9.80 -7.14 22.24
N ALA A 282 8.48 -7.10 22.13
CA ALA A 282 7.56 -7.91 22.94
C ALA A 282 6.22 -8.07 22.18
N THR A 283 5.34 -8.89 22.72
CA THR A 283 3.97 -9.07 22.24
C THR A 283 2.99 -8.50 23.25
N GLY A 284 1.81 -8.13 22.79
CA GLY A 284 0.74 -7.65 23.64
C GLY A 284 -0.54 -7.40 22.85
N HIS A 285 -1.61 -7.12 23.54
CA HIS A 285 -2.88 -6.79 22.91
C HIS A 285 -3.09 -5.27 22.96
N TRP A 286 -3.02 -4.66 21.78
CA TRP A 286 -3.29 -3.23 21.63
C TRP A 286 -4.78 -2.95 21.82
N PHE A 287 -5.10 -2.10 22.78
CA PHE A 287 -6.48 -1.74 23.11
C PHE A 287 -6.85 -0.35 22.61
N LYS A 288 -8.03 -0.26 22.03
CA LYS A 288 -8.69 1.02 21.74
C LYS A 288 -10.14 0.96 22.23
N SER A 289 -10.55 1.95 23.01
CA SER A 289 -11.93 2.05 23.53
C SER A 289 -12.96 1.97 22.40
N GLY A 290 -14.02 1.19 22.58
CA GLY A 290 -15.05 0.93 21.56
C GLY A 290 -14.59 0.07 20.37
N LYS A 291 -13.30 -0.28 20.28
CA LYS A 291 -12.72 -1.08 19.16
C LYS A 291 -12.14 -2.43 19.60
N GLY A 292 -11.93 -2.64 20.91
CA GLY A 292 -11.44 -3.89 21.48
C GLY A 292 -9.93 -4.08 21.37
N LEU A 293 -9.51 -5.34 21.41
CA LEU A 293 -8.11 -5.77 21.44
C LEU A 293 -7.66 -6.31 20.10
N VAL A 294 -6.44 -5.99 19.70
CA VAL A 294 -5.73 -6.65 18.59
C VAL A 294 -4.35 -7.08 19.09
N GLU A 295 -4.04 -8.36 18.93
CA GLU A 295 -2.73 -8.89 19.26
C GLU A 295 -1.69 -8.42 18.25
N VAL A 296 -0.55 -7.94 18.76
CA VAL A 296 0.56 -7.42 17.96
C VAL A 296 1.90 -7.84 18.56
N ARG A 297 2.89 -8.02 17.70
CA ARG A 297 4.30 -7.95 18.09
C ARG A 297 4.78 -6.56 17.74
N TRP A 298 5.35 -5.85 18.69
CA TRP A 298 6.02 -4.59 18.43
C TRP A 298 7.54 -4.76 18.46
N VAL A 299 8.22 -3.90 17.73
CA VAL A 299 9.67 -3.84 17.62
C VAL A 299 10.07 -2.38 17.70
N MET A 300 10.99 -2.03 18.61
CA MET A 300 11.71 -0.77 18.56
C MET A 300 13.07 -1.04 17.97
N VAL A 301 13.45 -0.26 16.97
CA VAL A 301 14.74 -0.34 16.29
C VAL A 301 15.51 0.95 16.49
N ARG A 302 16.76 0.80 16.93
CA ARG A 302 17.74 1.89 17.12
C ARG A 302 18.95 1.64 16.24
N ASP A 303 19.27 2.63 15.42
CA ASP A 303 20.49 2.63 14.65
C ASP A 303 21.70 2.87 15.58
N ARG A 304 22.65 1.92 15.60
CA ARG A 304 23.85 2.07 16.44
C ARG A 304 24.82 3.12 15.92
N ASP A 305 24.75 3.42 14.63
CA ASP A 305 25.58 4.45 13.99
C ASP A 305 24.97 5.85 14.17
N GLY A 306 23.75 5.96 14.72
CA GLY A 306 23.08 7.21 15.04
C GLY A 306 22.61 8.03 13.82
N THR A 307 22.64 7.45 12.63
CA THR A 307 22.23 8.13 11.38
C THR A 307 20.72 8.17 11.20
N HIS A 308 19.99 7.27 11.84
CA HIS A 308 18.53 7.18 11.80
C HIS A 308 17.93 7.30 13.19
N ARG A 309 16.74 7.91 13.26
CA ARG A 309 15.99 8.04 14.51
C ARG A 309 15.44 6.69 14.93
N ASP A 310 15.27 6.51 16.26
CA ASP A 310 14.57 5.38 16.83
C ASP A 310 13.18 5.23 16.22
N GLU A 311 12.81 4.02 15.78
CA GLU A 311 11.52 3.73 15.21
C GLU A 311 10.82 2.61 15.95
N TYR A 312 9.52 2.78 16.17
CA TYR A 312 8.63 1.75 16.68
C TYR A 312 7.81 1.18 15.52
N LEU A 313 7.87 -0.12 15.35
CA LEU A 313 7.17 -0.88 14.32
C LEU A 313 6.30 -1.95 14.98
N PHE A 314 5.34 -2.48 14.25
CA PHE A 314 4.57 -3.64 14.69
C PHE A 314 4.18 -4.56 13.54
N SER A 315 3.86 -5.80 13.90
CA SER A 315 3.21 -6.77 13.03
C SER A 315 1.97 -7.35 13.72
N THR A 316 0.93 -7.61 12.94
CA THR A 316 -0.26 -8.37 13.40
C THR A 316 -0.01 -9.89 13.42
N HIS A 317 1.12 -10.36 12.92
CA HIS A 317 1.56 -11.76 13.01
C HIS A 317 2.65 -11.86 14.07
N ILE A 318 2.30 -12.38 15.25
CA ILE A 318 3.18 -12.39 16.42
C ILE A 318 4.41 -13.29 16.31
N SER A 319 4.39 -14.27 15.39
CA SER A 319 5.56 -15.14 15.13
C SER A 319 6.57 -14.53 14.17
N MET A 320 6.22 -13.45 13.46
CA MET A 320 7.13 -12.73 12.57
C MET A 320 8.32 -12.20 13.36
N SER A 321 9.54 -12.49 12.92
CA SER A 321 10.76 -12.08 13.62
C SER A 321 10.96 -10.55 13.56
N PRO A 322 11.72 -9.97 14.49
CA PRO A 322 12.08 -8.55 14.42
C PRO A 322 12.78 -8.17 13.11
N THR A 323 13.65 -9.00 12.59
CA THR A 323 14.35 -8.80 11.31
C THR A 323 13.35 -8.67 10.17
N GLU A 324 12.45 -9.65 10.04
CA GLU A 324 11.41 -9.61 8.98
C GLU A 324 10.52 -8.37 9.08
N ILE A 325 10.14 -7.93 10.30
CA ILE A 325 9.33 -6.72 10.50
C ILE A 325 10.09 -5.48 10.04
N ILE A 326 11.38 -5.34 10.39
CA ILE A 326 12.21 -4.21 10.02
C ILE A 326 12.43 -4.17 8.50
N GLU A 327 12.82 -5.31 7.91
CA GLU A 327 13.09 -5.42 6.47
C GLU A 327 11.82 -5.19 5.63
N MET A 328 10.69 -5.75 6.06
CA MET A 328 9.40 -5.54 5.39
C MET A 328 8.99 -4.07 5.43
N TYR A 329 9.15 -3.41 6.59
CA TYR A 329 8.85 -1.99 6.72
C TYR A 329 9.82 -1.12 5.91
N GLY A 330 11.12 -1.45 5.91
CA GLY A 330 12.13 -0.78 5.11
C GLY A 330 11.84 -0.88 3.60
N GLY A 331 11.33 -2.02 3.15
CA GLY A 331 10.92 -2.25 1.76
C GLY A 331 9.80 -1.32 1.29
N ARG A 332 8.99 -0.76 2.20
CA ARG A 332 7.94 0.22 1.88
C ARG A 332 8.48 1.44 1.11
N TRP A 333 9.71 1.87 1.41
CA TRP A 333 10.30 3.06 0.76
C TRP A 333 10.36 2.97 -0.77
N ASN A 334 10.38 1.78 -1.34
CA ASN A 334 10.41 1.59 -2.79
C ASN A 334 9.16 2.15 -3.50
N ILE A 335 8.01 2.30 -2.82
CA ILE A 335 6.82 2.93 -3.43
C ILE A 335 7.02 4.43 -3.66
N GLU A 336 7.79 5.10 -2.81
CA GLU A 336 8.10 6.53 -2.96
C GLU A 336 8.96 6.78 -4.20
N THR A 337 9.94 5.89 -4.45
CA THR A 337 10.73 5.91 -5.68
C THR A 337 9.85 5.66 -6.92
N THR A 338 8.93 4.68 -6.83
CA THR A 338 7.97 4.45 -7.91
C THR A 338 7.11 5.69 -8.18
N PHE A 339 6.64 6.38 -7.14
CA PHE A 339 5.89 7.63 -7.33
C PHE A 339 6.71 8.75 -7.94
N GLN A 340 8.00 8.82 -7.65
CA GLN A 340 8.91 9.76 -8.29
C GLN A 340 9.03 9.44 -9.78
N GLU A 341 9.34 8.21 -10.13
CA GLU A 341 9.44 7.76 -11.52
C GLU A 341 8.13 7.98 -12.31
N LEU A 342 6.97 7.68 -11.69
CA LEU A 342 5.67 7.93 -12.30
C LEU A 342 5.39 9.42 -12.56
N ARG A 343 5.89 10.32 -11.72
CA ARG A 343 5.71 11.77 -11.89
C ARG A 343 6.68 12.39 -12.90
N GLU A 344 7.85 11.80 -13.05
CA GLU A 344 8.89 12.29 -13.96
C GLU A 344 8.71 11.76 -15.40
N HIS A 345 8.08 10.60 -15.55
CA HIS A 345 8.05 9.87 -16.83
C HIS A 345 6.64 9.50 -17.33
N LEU A 346 5.59 9.76 -16.57
CA LEU A 346 4.20 9.54 -16.95
C LEU A 346 3.37 10.83 -16.87
#